data_79b383c7a88a5ed512e6ee1d76f744eb
#
_entry.id   79b383c7a88a5ed512e6ee1d76f744eb
#
_cell.length_a   1.000
_cell.length_b   1.000
_cell.length_c   1.000
_cell.angle_alpha   90.00
_cell.angle_beta   90.00
_cell.angle_gamma   90.00
#
_symmetry.space_group_name_H-M   'P 1'
#
loop_
_entity.id
_entity.type
_entity.pdbx_description
1 polymer ?
#
loop_
_entity_poly.entity_id
_entity_poly.type
_entity_poly.pdbx_seq_one_letter_code
_entity_poly.pdbx_strand_id
1 'polypeptide(L)'
;MKKLKILFIFVCAFQLFYLLNNRSNFEIEVLKDPFSKNSGIIYALSPAVIESKNILTKYNLPDFNLSDLKKKDIYFYYRSVEFNYPIRLKKDSKFIFYKINENIFDSCELVEEGTFIKLARCLYE
;
A
#
# COMPACT_ATOMS: atom_id res chain seq x y z
N MET A 1 -19.72 -28.90 -38.15
CA MET A 1 -18.41 -28.54 -37.57
C MET A 1 -18.25 -27.08 -37.19
N LYS A 2 -18.66 -26.07 -37.99
CA LYS A 2 -18.51 -24.63 -37.65
C LYS A 2 -19.28 -24.23 -36.36
N LYS A 3 -20.53 -24.70 -36.20
CA LYS A 3 -21.35 -24.40 -35.00
C LYS A 3 -20.73 -24.91 -33.71
N LEU A 4 -20.09 -26.10 -33.74
CA LEU A 4 -19.44 -26.68 -32.54
C LEU A 4 -18.21 -25.86 -32.13
N LYS A 5 -17.43 -25.35 -33.06
CA LYS A 5 -16.28 -24.48 -32.81
C LYS A 5 -16.70 -23.15 -32.17
N ILE A 6 -17.79 -22.56 -32.67
CA ILE A 6 -18.34 -21.34 -32.12
C ILE A 6 -18.82 -21.55 -30.67
N LEU A 7 -19.56 -22.65 -30.43
CA LEU A 7 -20.01 -23.00 -29.08
C LEU A 7 -18.84 -23.16 -28.11
N PHE A 8 -17.77 -23.86 -28.55
CA PHE A 8 -16.57 -24.06 -27.74
C PHE A 8 -15.90 -22.73 -27.37
N ILE A 9 -15.77 -21.80 -28.33
CA ILE A 9 -15.20 -20.46 -28.08
C ILE A 9 -16.05 -19.71 -27.05
N PHE A 10 -17.38 -19.77 -27.14
CA PHE A 10 -18.27 -19.13 -26.16
C PHE A 10 -18.12 -19.72 -24.77
N VAL A 11 -18.01 -21.02 -24.64
CA VAL A 11 -17.81 -21.69 -23.33
C VAL A 11 -16.47 -21.29 -22.71
N CYS A 12 -15.40 -21.28 -23.51
CA CYS A 12 -14.08 -20.84 -23.03
C CYS A 12 -14.07 -19.36 -22.61
N ALA A 13 -14.70 -18.49 -23.41
CA ALA A 13 -14.81 -17.07 -23.06
C ALA A 13 -15.63 -16.84 -21.79
N PHE A 14 -16.72 -17.59 -21.62
CA PHE A 14 -17.54 -17.52 -20.41
C PHE A 14 -16.79 -18.02 -19.17
N GLN A 15 -16.05 -19.13 -19.29
CA GLN A 15 -15.22 -19.65 -18.20
C GLN A 15 -14.11 -18.67 -17.83
N LEU A 16 -13.46 -18.06 -18.82
CA LEU A 16 -12.44 -17.04 -18.57
C LEU A 16 -13.03 -15.84 -17.83
N PHE A 17 -14.17 -15.34 -18.27
CA PHE A 17 -14.88 -14.24 -17.63
C PHE A 17 -15.31 -14.58 -16.20
N TYR A 18 -15.83 -15.79 -15.99
CA TYR A 18 -16.21 -16.27 -14.66
C TYR A 18 -15.01 -16.37 -13.72
N LEU A 19 -13.87 -16.91 -14.18
CA LEU A 19 -12.64 -17.00 -13.41
C LEU A 19 -12.09 -15.61 -13.06
N LEU A 20 -12.13 -14.69 -13.99
CA LEU A 20 -11.67 -13.30 -13.76
C LEU A 20 -12.56 -12.59 -12.74
N ASN A 21 -13.87 -12.78 -12.81
CA ASN A 21 -14.81 -12.11 -11.92
C ASN A 21 -14.83 -12.70 -10.49
N ASN A 22 -14.58 -14.00 -10.36
CA ASN A 22 -14.55 -14.69 -9.06
C ASN A 22 -13.17 -14.72 -8.40
N ARG A 23 -12.13 -14.29 -9.08
CA ARG A 23 -10.82 -14.16 -8.48
C ARG A 23 -10.80 -12.89 -7.63
N SER A 24 -10.81 -13.05 -6.31
CA SER A 24 -10.96 -11.99 -5.30
C SER A 24 -9.97 -10.82 -5.40
N ASN A 25 -8.98 -10.90 -6.29
CA ASN A 25 -7.96 -9.88 -6.49
C ASN A 25 -7.97 -9.26 -7.89
N PHE A 26 -8.98 -9.56 -8.71
CA PHE A 26 -9.06 -8.97 -10.05
C PHE A 26 -9.94 -7.72 -10.01
N GLU A 27 -9.29 -6.58 -9.99
CA GLU A 27 -9.98 -5.30 -10.02
C GLU A 27 -10.07 -4.78 -11.45
N ILE A 28 -11.28 -4.86 -12.03
CA ILE A 28 -11.58 -4.38 -13.40
C ILE A 28 -11.23 -2.89 -13.55
N GLU A 29 -11.21 -2.14 -12.45
CA GLU A 29 -10.84 -0.73 -12.44
C GLU A 29 -9.43 -0.46 -12.93
N VAL A 30 -8.50 -1.40 -12.73
CA VAL A 30 -7.13 -1.33 -13.26
C VAL A 30 -7.12 -1.27 -14.78
N LEU A 31 -8.13 -1.86 -15.44
CA LEU A 31 -8.24 -1.86 -16.90
C LEU A 31 -8.78 -0.55 -17.47
N LYS A 32 -9.38 0.31 -16.65
CA LYS A 32 -9.90 1.61 -17.11
C LYS A 32 -8.79 2.60 -17.44
N ASP A 33 -7.67 2.51 -16.72
CA ASP A 33 -6.49 3.33 -16.98
C ASP A 33 -5.19 2.53 -16.76
N PRO A 34 -4.91 1.56 -17.67
CA PRO A 34 -3.77 0.63 -17.50
C PRO A 34 -2.40 1.32 -17.63
N PHE A 35 -2.37 2.53 -18.18
CA PHE A 35 -1.14 3.29 -18.43
C PHE A 35 -0.91 4.41 -17.41
N SER A 36 -1.78 4.57 -16.40
CA SER A 36 -1.50 5.53 -15.34
C SER A 36 -0.30 5.06 -14.51
N LYS A 37 0.50 6.03 -14.10
CA LYS A 37 1.81 5.82 -13.44
C LYS A 37 1.78 4.86 -12.24
N ASN A 38 0.62 4.63 -11.62
CA ASN A 38 0.46 3.82 -10.42
C ASN A 38 -0.78 2.90 -10.45
N SER A 39 -1.41 2.69 -11.61
CA SER A 39 -2.70 2.01 -11.70
C SER A 39 -2.75 0.64 -11.00
N GLY A 40 -1.76 -0.22 -11.23
CA GLY A 40 -1.72 -1.54 -10.61
C GLY A 40 -1.31 -1.53 -9.13
N ILE A 41 -0.48 -0.56 -8.74
CA ILE A 41 0.11 -0.50 -7.40
C ILE A 41 -0.89 0.01 -6.37
N ILE A 42 -1.69 1.02 -6.72
CA ILE A 42 -2.68 1.63 -5.82
C ILE A 42 -3.71 0.59 -5.35
N TYR A 43 -4.13 -0.30 -6.23
CA TYR A 43 -5.10 -1.35 -5.90
C TYR A 43 -4.50 -2.55 -5.15
N ALA A 44 -3.19 -2.75 -5.27
CA ALA A 44 -2.49 -3.85 -4.60
C ALA A 44 -1.99 -3.49 -3.18
N LEU A 45 -1.96 -2.21 -2.82
CA LEU A 45 -1.43 -1.73 -1.56
C LEU A 45 -2.55 -1.29 -0.60
N SER A 46 -2.30 -1.47 0.69
CA SER A 46 -3.21 -0.92 1.70
C SER A 46 -3.18 0.62 1.67
N PRO A 47 -4.31 1.28 1.95
CA PRO A 47 -4.38 2.75 2.00
C PRO A 47 -3.32 3.37 2.92
N ALA A 48 -2.99 2.72 4.03
CA ALA A 48 -1.96 3.16 4.97
C ALA A 48 -0.55 3.24 4.33
N VAL A 49 -0.21 2.30 3.43
CA VAL A 49 1.08 2.32 2.70
C VAL A 49 1.13 3.48 1.72
N ILE A 50 0.03 3.73 1.01
CA ILE A 50 -0.07 4.87 0.09
C ILE A 50 0.03 6.19 0.84
N GLU A 51 -0.67 6.29 1.97
CA GLU A 51 -0.63 7.47 2.84
C GLU A 51 0.78 7.73 3.37
N SER A 52 1.54 6.68 3.76
CA SER A 52 2.92 6.82 4.21
C SER A 52 3.82 7.46 3.13
N LYS A 53 3.66 7.05 1.87
CA LYS A 53 4.39 7.63 0.73
C LYS A 53 4.07 9.11 0.54
N ASN A 54 2.79 9.45 0.62
CA ASN A 54 2.34 10.83 0.44
C ASN A 54 2.92 11.75 1.53
N ILE A 55 2.90 11.30 2.78
CA ILE A 55 3.46 12.05 3.92
C ILE A 55 4.98 12.20 3.75
N LEU A 56 5.71 11.11 3.47
CA LEU A 56 7.16 11.16 3.26
C LEU A 56 7.56 12.11 2.13
N THR A 57 6.79 12.11 1.05
CA THR A 57 7.04 13.00 -0.09
C THR A 57 6.70 14.45 0.24
N LYS A 58 5.58 14.69 0.93
CA LYS A 58 5.14 16.04 1.35
C LYS A 58 6.18 16.75 2.19
N TYR A 59 6.80 16.03 3.13
CA TYR A 59 7.81 16.60 4.04
C TYR A 59 9.25 16.42 3.54
N ASN A 60 9.44 15.80 2.37
CA ASN A 60 10.76 15.51 1.80
C ASN A 60 11.71 14.82 2.79
N LEU A 61 11.18 13.80 3.49
CA LEU A 61 11.94 13.14 4.54
C LEU A 61 13.00 12.20 3.96
N PRO A 62 14.22 12.18 4.53
CA PRO A 62 15.31 11.35 4.03
C PRO A 62 15.19 9.88 4.42
N ASP A 63 14.56 9.63 5.56
CA ASP A 63 14.35 8.30 6.12
C ASP A 63 13.13 8.29 7.06
N PHE A 64 12.73 7.11 7.48
CA PHE A 64 11.63 6.91 8.41
C PHE A 64 11.84 5.65 9.24
N ASN A 65 11.11 5.53 10.34
CA ASN A 65 10.99 4.33 11.14
C ASN A 65 9.52 3.93 11.26
N LEU A 66 9.28 2.68 11.57
CA LEU A 66 7.97 2.14 11.88
C LEU A 66 8.01 1.71 13.35
N SER A 67 7.15 2.25 14.17
CA SER A 67 7.04 1.86 15.58
C SER A 67 7.01 0.31 15.71
N ASP A 68 6.50 -0.27 16.73
CA ASP A 68 6.39 -1.75 16.87
C ASP A 68 5.54 -2.45 15.77
N LEU A 69 5.26 -1.76 14.65
CA LEU A 69 4.48 -2.27 13.52
C LEU A 69 5.08 -3.52 12.89
N LYS A 70 6.41 -3.69 12.95
CA LYS A 70 7.05 -4.93 12.48
C LYS A 70 6.49 -6.17 13.15
N LYS A 71 6.15 -6.08 14.44
CA LYS A 71 5.60 -7.22 15.20
C LYS A 71 4.08 -7.37 15.02
N LYS A 72 3.38 -6.25 14.80
CA LYS A 72 1.91 -6.20 14.76
C LYS A 72 1.31 -6.33 13.36
N ASP A 73 2.03 -5.82 12.35
CA ASP A 73 1.56 -5.80 10.96
C ASP A 73 2.73 -5.97 10.00
N ILE A 74 3.11 -7.22 9.80
CA ILE A 74 4.26 -7.59 8.95
C ILE A 74 4.03 -7.19 7.48
N TYR A 75 2.78 -7.21 7.01
CA TYR A 75 2.43 -6.82 5.65
C TYR A 75 2.67 -5.32 5.42
N PHE A 76 2.14 -4.47 6.31
CA PHE A 76 2.36 -3.03 6.27
C PHE A 76 3.86 -2.71 6.31
N TYR A 77 4.62 -3.40 7.19
CA TYR A 77 6.07 -3.21 7.30
C TYR A 77 6.78 -3.44 5.97
N TYR A 78 6.64 -4.62 5.37
CA TYR A 78 7.35 -4.94 4.13
C TYR A 78 6.89 -4.06 2.96
N ARG A 79 5.59 -3.84 2.81
CA ARG A 79 5.06 -3.00 1.73
C ARG A 79 5.46 -1.54 1.87
N SER A 80 5.56 -1.02 3.09
CA SER A 80 6.06 0.34 3.32
C SER A 80 7.53 0.47 2.93
N VAL A 81 8.37 -0.52 3.22
CA VAL A 81 9.77 -0.50 2.82
C VAL A 81 9.93 -0.53 1.30
N GLU A 82 9.20 -1.43 0.63
CA GLU A 82 9.27 -1.58 -0.83
C GLU A 82 8.73 -0.34 -1.57
N PHE A 83 7.56 0.14 -1.17
CA PHE A 83 6.87 1.22 -1.87
C PHE A 83 7.47 2.60 -1.63
N ASN A 84 8.04 2.83 -0.45
CA ASN A 84 8.64 4.11 -0.12
C ASN A 84 10.05 4.30 -0.69
N TYR A 85 10.65 3.27 -1.31
CA TYR A 85 11.95 3.45 -1.96
C TYR A 85 11.94 4.68 -2.90
N PRO A 86 13.00 5.51 -2.91
CA PRO A 86 14.33 5.34 -2.30
C PRO A 86 14.46 5.82 -0.84
N ILE A 87 13.38 6.28 -0.20
CA ILE A 87 13.39 6.69 1.21
C ILE A 87 13.59 5.44 2.08
N ARG A 88 14.59 5.48 2.95
CA ARG A 88 15.04 4.29 3.67
C ARG A 88 14.39 4.14 5.03
N LEU A 89 14.02 2.91 5.36
CA LEU A 89 13.68 2.55 6.74
C LEU A 89 14.96 2.51 7.58
N LYS A 90 15.00 3.28 8.68
CA LYS A 90 16.09 3.29 9.65
C LYS A 90 15.55 3.20 11.07
N LYS A 91 16.18 2.39 11.92
CA LYS A 91 15.79 2.23 13.32
C LYS A 91 16.00 3.49 14.16
N ASP A 92 17.01 4.28 13.79
CA ASP A 92 17.44 5.53 14.43
C ASP A 92 16.84 6.77 13.76
N SER A 93 15.89 6.59 12.84
CA SER A 93 15.20 7.72 12.25
C SER A 93 14.39 8.47 13.29
N LYS A 94 14.49 9.80 13.26
CA LYS A 94 13.68 10.69 14.11
C LYS A 94 12.20 10.71 13.73
N PHE A 95 11.86 10.25 12.54
CA PHE A 95 10.50 10.22 12.02
C PHE A 95 9.93 8.81 12.11
N ILE A 96 8.88 8.66 12.90
CA ILE A 96 8.28 7.36 13.21
C ILE A 96 6.81 7.37 12.81
N PHE A 97 6.40 6.36 12.05
CA PHE A 97 5.00 6.10 11.78
C PHE A 97 4.36 5.23 12.85
N TYR A 98 3.17 5.63 13.26
CA TYR A 98 2.28 4.93 14.16
C TYR A 98 0.95 4.64 13.47
N LYS A 99 0.24 3.59 13.87
CA LYS A 99 -1.17 3.44 13.48
C LYS A 99 -2.02 4.52 14.15
N ILE A 100 -3.14 4.86 13.51
CA ILE A 100 -4.05 5.90 14.03
C ILE A 100 -4.49 5.65 15.48
N ASN A 101 -4.65 4.37 15.86
CA ASN A 101 -5.08 3.96 17.21
C ASN A 101 -3.92 3.74 18.19
N GLU A 102 -2.68 3.98 17.78
CA GLU A 102 -1.52 3.84 18.68
C GLU A 102 -1.23 5.16 19.38
N ASN A 103 -0.82 5.06 20.65
CA ASN A 103 -0.32 6.20 21.39
C ASN A 103 1.10 6.54 20.92
N ILE A 104 1.35 7.81 20.72
CA ILE A 104 2.68 8.33 20.43
C ILE A 104 3.46 8.38 21.75
N PHE A 105 4.74 8.05 21.73
CA PHE A 105 5.60 8.16 22.91
C PHE A 105 5.70 9.61 23.38
N ASP A 106 5.79 9.83 24.70
CA ASP A 106 5.86 11.17 25.32
C ASP A 106 7.06 12.00 24.84
N SER A 107 8.13 11.32 24.38
CA SER A 107 9.32 11.95 23.80
C SER A 107 9.17 12.35 22.31
N CYS A 108 8.00 12.14 21.73
CA CYS A 108 7.74 12.39 20.33
C CYS A 108 6.64 13.43 20.15
N GLU A 109 6.83 14.29 19.16
CA GLU A 109 5.87 15.31 18.76
C GLU A 109 5.12 14.85 17.50
N LEU A 110 3.79 14.99 17.49
CA LEU A 110 2.97 14.71 16.32
C LEU A 110 3.27 15.72 15.21
N VAL A 111 3.68 15.24 14.05
CA VAL A 111 3.95 16.05 12.85
C VAL A 111 2.73 16.12 11.95
N GLU A 112 2.12 14.96 11.69
CA GLU A 112 0.91 14.86 10.86
C GLU A 112 0.05 13.68 11.31
N GLU A 113 -1.25 13.90 11.33
CA GLU A 113 -2.25 12.87 11.56
C GLU A 113 -3.02 12.62 10.27
N GLY A 114 -2.83 11.43 9.71
CA GLY A 114 -3.55 10.97 8.54
C GLY A 114 -4.83 10.23 8.90
N THR A 115 -5.39 9.53 7.91
CA THR A 115 -6.61 8.72 8.09
C THR A 115 -6.30 7.35 8.71
N PHE A 116 -5.16 6.76 8.35
CA PHE A 116 -4.78 5.40 8.76
C PHE A 116 -3.54 5.37 9.65
N ILE A 117 -2.66 6.36 9.49
CA ILE A 117 -1.38 6.44 10.19
C ILE A 117 -1.10 7.86 10.69
N LYS A 118 -0.21 7.94 11.67
CA LYS A 118 0.32 9.20 12.20
C LYS A 118 1.82 9.25 11.98
N LEU A 119 2.36 10.41 11.66
CA LEU A 119 3.79 10.67 11.66
C LEU A 119 4.15 11.48 12.90
N ALA A 120 5.10 10.98 13.68
CA ALA A 120 5.66 11.72 14.80
C ALA A 120 7.17 11.91 14.61
N ARG A 121 7.67 13.01 15.17
CA ARG A 121 9.10 13.31 15.27
C ARG A 121 9.56 13.05 16.69
N CYS A 122 10.48 12.11 16.86
CA CYS A 122 11.04 11.75 18.16
C CYS A 122 12.43 12.37 18.32
N LEU A 123 12.67 12.94 19.48
CA LEU A 123 13.99 13.42 19.88
C LEU A 123 14.62 12.30 20.70
N TYR A 124 15.55 11.58 20.10
CA TYR A 124 16.42 10.67 20.86
C TYR A 124 17.53 11.51 21.47
N GLU A 125 17.60 11.54 22.77
CA GLU A 125 18.79 12.03 23.50
C GLU A 125 19.93 11.00 23.42
#